data_78c1e612824368b33e6daa8d1298fef1
#
_entry.id   78c1e612824368b33e6daa8d1298fef1
#
_cell.length_a   1.000
_cell.length_b   1.000
_cell.length_c   1.000
_cell.angle_alpha   90.00
_cell.angle_beta   90.00
_cell.angle_gamma   90.00
#
_symmetry.space_group_name_H-M   'P 1'
#
loop_
_entity.id
_entity.type
_entity.pdbx_description
1 polymer ?
#
loop_
_entity_poly.entity_id
_entity_poly.type
_entity_poly.pdbx_seq_one_letter_code
_entity_poly.pdbx_strand_id
1 'polypeptide(L)'
;MEKKKILLVDDDADFTEATKLLLESRHYDVTVANDGKEGLKKAHTEEPSLIILDVMMPEMDGYQVCAKLKTDPKYGHIPILLLTAVGEAIPTSSYTKEMGMRIEADDYIPKPVEPLEIVERVEKLLRISMGKNP
;
A
#
# COMPACT_ATOMS: atom_id res chain seq x y z
N MET A 1 5.71 22.54 -7.73
CA MET A 1 5.83 21.55 -6.64
C MET A 1 5.75 20.13 -7.16
N GLU A 2 6.63 19.30 -6.72
CA GLU A 2 6.59 17.89 -7.12
C GLU A 2 5.38 17.21 -6.54
N LYS A 3 4.72 16.39 -7.34
CA LYS A 3 3.63 15.58 -6.86
C LYS A 3 4.17 14.41 -6.04
N LYS A 4 3.46 14.05 -4.98
CA LYS A 4 3.81 12.86 -4.22
C LYS A 4 3.45 11.62 -5.03
N LYS A 5 4.34 10.64 -5.01
CA LYS A 5 4.16 9.39 -5.76
C LYS A 5 3.45 8.35 -4.91
N ILE A 6 2.42 7.75 -5.49
CA ILE A 6 1.68 6.65 -4.87
C ILE A 6 1.88 5.41 -5.73
N LEU A 7 2.26 4.31 -5.12
CA LEU A 7 2.31 3.02 -5.81
C LEU A 7 1.07 2.23 -5.41
N LEU A 8 0.27 1.83 -6.38
CA LEU A 8 -0.97 1.09 -6.17
C LEU A 8 -0.80 -0.32 -6.71
N VAL A 9 -0.78 -1.31 -5.81
CA VAL A 9 -0.55 -2.71 -6.16
C VAL A 9 -1.82 -3.52 -5.97
N ASP A 10 -2.45 -3.91 -7.06
CA ASP A 10 -3.71 -4.66 -7.04
C ASP A 10 -3.91 -5.28 -8.42
N ASP A 11 -4.42 -6.50 -8.49
CA ASP A 11 -4.66 -7.17 -9.76
C ASP A 11 -6.04 -6.89 -10.35
N ASP A 12 -6.88 -6.13 -9.65
CA ASP A 12 -8.21 -5.75 -10.14
C ASP A 12 -8.09 -4.46 -10.97
N ALA A 13 -8.17 -4.60 -12.30
CA ALA A 13 -7.97 -3.48 -13.21
C ALA A 13 -9.02 -2.38 -13.05
N ASP A 14 -10.26 -2.74 -12.81
CA ASP A 14 -11.33 -1.73 -12.65
C ASP A 14 -11.10 -0.91 -11.38
N PHE A 15 -10.75 -1.58 -10.31
CA PHE A 15 -10.46 -0.90 -9.05
C PHE A 15 -9.25 0.02 -9.16
N THR A 16 -8.17 -0.46 -9.78
CA THR A 16 -6.96 0.35 -9.90
C THR A 16 -7.18 1.55 -10.79
N GLU A 17 -7.94 1.39 -11.87
CA GLU A 17 -8.22 2.52 -12.76
C GLU A 17 -9.03 3.60 -12.04
N ALA A 18 -10.10 3.23 -11.36
CA ALA A 18 -10.94 4.19 -10.65
C ALA A 18 -10.16 4.89 -9.55
N THR A 19 -9.39 4.13 -8.79
CA THR A 19 -8.61 4.68 -7.67
C THR A 19 -7.51 5.61 -8.18
N LYS A 20 -6.83 5.21 -9.26
CA LYS A 20 -5.78 6.03 -9.86
C LYS A 20 -6.34 7.37 -10.33
N LEU A 21 -7.48 7.34 -11.05
CA LEU A 21 -8.08 8.57 -11.56
C LEU A 21 -8.42 9.52 -10.42
N LEU A 22 -8.99 9.02 -9.35
CA LEU A 22 -9.35 9.86 -8.22
C LEU A 22 -8.13 10.43 -7.50
N LEU A 23 -7.10 9.61 -7.30
CA LEU A 23 -5.86 10.10 -6.68
C LEU A 23 -5.17 11.14 -7.56
N GLU A 24 -5.16 10.92 -8.87
CA GLU A 24 -4.56 11.89 -9.79
C GLU A 24 -5.33 13.21 -9.78
N SER A 25 -6.64 13.16 -9.59
CA SER A 25 -7.44 14.38 -9.47
C SER A 25 -7.11 15.17 -8.20
N ARG A 26 -6.46 14.53 -7.24
CA ARG A 26 -6.01 15.16 -6.00
C ARG A 26 -4.51 15.50 -6.04
N HIS A 27 -3.94 15.53 -7.24
CA HIS A 27 -2.54 15.94 -7.48
C HIS A 27 -1.49 14.95 -6.99
N TYR A 28 -1.83 13.67 -6.99
CA TYR A 28 -0.83 12.60 -6.77
C TYR A 28 -0.39 12.02 -8.11
N ASP A 29 0.84 11.53 -8.14
CA ASP A 29 1.38 10.81 -9.28
C ASP A 29 1.27 9.32 -8.96
N VAL A 30 0.48 8.57 -9.73
CA VAL A 30 0.16 7.18 -9.39
C VAL A 30 0.76 6.20 -10.39
N THR A 31 1.49 5.23 -9.87
CA THR A 31 2.00 4.10 -10.65
C THR A 31 1.26 2.85 -10.19
N VAL A 32 0.84 2.01 -11.14
CA VAL A 32 0.10 0.79 -10.84
C VAL A 32 0.99 -0.43 -11.08
N ALA A 33 0.96 -1.38 -10.15
CA ALA A 33 1.55 -2.69 -10.32
C ALA A 33 0.44 -3.74 -10.20
N ASN A 34 0.50 -4.79 -11.01
CA ASN A 34 -0.58 -5.76 -11.11
C ASN A 34 -0.35 -7.03 -10.27
N ASP A 35 0.81 -7.15 -9.65
CA ASP A 35 1.11 -8.28 -8.77
C ASP A 35 2.20 -7.89 -7.77
N GLY A 36 2.49 -8.80 -6.84
CA GLY A 36 3.44 -8.52 -5.78
C GLY A 36 4.88 -8.33 -6.26
N LYS A 37 5.29 -9.11 -7.25
CA LYS A 37 6.64 -9.01 -7.80
C LYS A 37 6.85 -7.67 -8.48
N GLU A 38 5.89 -7.27 -9.31
CA GLU A 38 5.94 -5.97 -9.96
C GLU A 38 5.90 -4.85 -8.93
N GLY A 39 5.09 -5.03 -7.88
CA GLY A 39 5.00 -4.07 -6.80
C GLY A 39 6.33 -3.85 -6.10
N LEU A 40 7.04 -4.92 -5.76
CA LEU A 40 8.36 -4.80 -5.15
C LEU A 40 9.35 -4.10 -6.08
N LYS A 41 9.35 -4.49 -7.35
CA LYS A 41 10.24 -3.87 -8.33
C LYS A 41 9.99 -2.37 -8.45
N LYS A 42 8.73 -2.00 -8.56
CA LYS A 42 8.37 -0.58 -8.69
C LYS A 42 8.61 0.22 -7.42
N ALA A 43 8.47 -0.40 -6.26
CA ALA A 43 8.82 0.26 -5.00
C ALA A 43 10.29 0.66 -5.01
N HIS A 44 11.16 -0.23 -5.52
CA HIS A 44 12.60 0.05 -5.59
C HIS A 44 12.95 1.08 -6.65
N THR A 45 12.26 1.08 -7.79
CA THR A 45 12.61 1.98 -8.89
C THR A 45 11.93 3.34 -8.80
N GLU A 46 10.70 3.39 -8.28
CA GLU A 46 9.93 4.64 -8.23
C GLU A 46 10.08 5.40 -6.92
N GLU A 47 10.50 4.74 -5.87
CA GLU A 47 10.64 5.31 -4.53
C GLU A 47 9.39 6.11 -4.11
N PRO A 48 8.22 5.43 -4.02
CA PRO A 48 6.97 6.13 -3.73
C PRO A 48 6.93 6.71 -2.33
N SER A 49 6.07 7.70 -2.15
CA SER A 49 5.81 8.29 -0.84
C SER A 49 4.86 7.44 -0.01
N LEU A 50 4.07 6.59 -0.67
CA LEU A 50 3.09 5.71 -0.01
C LEU A 50 2.77 4.56 -0.95
N ILE A 51 2.49 3.38 -0.38
CA ILE A 51 2.11 2.19 -1.14
C ILE A 51 0.74 1.73 -0.68
N ILE A 52 -0.18 1.53 -1.65
CA ILE A 52 -1.46 0.88 -1.42
C ILE A 52 -1.32 -0.54 -1.94
N LEU A 53 -1.60 -1.53 -1.12
CA LEU A 53 -1.22 -2.91 -1.39
C LEU A 53 -2.35 -3.87 -1.07
N ASP A 54 -2.87 -4.55 -2.12
CA ASP A 54 -3.88 -5.58 -1.95
C ASP A 54 -3.21 -6.85 -1.41
N VAL A 55 -3.87 -7.51 -0.46
CA VAL A 55 -3.33 -8.77 0.10
C VAL A 55 -3.68 -9.98 -0.75
N MET A 56 -4.77 -9.92 -1.53
CA MET A 56 -5.25 -11.07 -2.32
C MET A 56 -4.67 -11.02 -3.73
N MET A 57 -3.44 -11.48 -3.87
CA MET A 57 -2.78 -11.55 -5.17
C MET A 57 -2.15 -12.92 -5.37
N PRO A 58 -2.08 -13.42 -6.63
CA PRO A 58 -1.44 -14.70 -6.90
C PRO A 58 0.06 -14.64 -6.64
N GLU A 59 0.64 -15.79 -6.35
CA GLU A 59 2.08 -16.02 -6.14
C GLU A 59 2.65 -15.35 -4.89
N MET A 60 2.69 -14.04 -4.84
CA MET A 60 3.21 -13.31 -3.68
C MET A 60 2.13 -12.38 -3.17
N ASP A 61 1.54 -12.68 -2.01
CA ASP A 61 0.48 -11.88 -1.46
C ASP A 61 0.99 -10.57 -0.85
N GLY A 62 0.04 -9.69 -0.53
CA GLY A 62 0.38 -8.36 -0.01
C GLY A 62 1.08 -8.39 1.35
N TYR A 63 0.81 -9.39 2.17
CA TYR A 63 1.50 -9.51 3.46
C TYR A 63 2.98 -9.76 3.27
N GLN A 64 3.33 -10.62 2.29
CA GLN A 64 4.73 -10.91 1.99
C GLN A 64 5.45 -9.67 1.45
N VAL A 65 4.80 -8.94 0.56
CA VAL A 65 5.37 -7.71 0.01
C VAL A 65 5.59 -6.69 1.12
N CYS A 66 4.60 -6.52 1.99
CA CYS A 66 4.69 -5.60 3.12
C CYS A 66 5.87 -5.96 4.04
N ALA A 67 5.98 -7.23 4.40
CA ALA A 67 7.05 -7.69 5.28
C ALA A 67 8.42 -7.44 4.66
N LYS A 68 8.57 -7.73 3.37
CA LYS A 68 9.85 -7.50 2.68
C LYS A 68 10.24 -6.03 2.67
N LEU A 69 9.28 -5.15 2.42
CA LEU A 69 9.57 -3.71 2.40
C LEU A 69 9.85 -3.17 3.79
N LYS A 70 9.04 -3.57 4.79
CA LYS A 70 9.21 -3.04 6.14
C LYS A 70 10.49 -3.52 6.83
N THR A 71 11.03 -4.66 6.43
CA THR A 71 12.29 -5.14 6.99
C THR A 71 13.51 -4.63 6.23
N ASP A 72 13.30 -3.93 5.11
CA ASP A 72 14.41 -3.34 4.34
C ASP A 72 14.72 -1.96 4.90
N PRO A 73 15.95 -1.71 5.38
CA PRO A 73 16.28 -0.41 5.97
C PRO A 73 16.07 0.78 5.05
N LYS A 74 16.18 0.56 3.74
CA LYS A 74 16.02 1.64 2.77
C LYS A 74 14.55 2.01 2.54
N TYR A 75 13.66 1.03 2.59
CA TYR A 75 12.25 1.22 2.22
C TYR A 75 11.27 1.13 3.38
N GLY A 76 11.76 0.72 4.55
CA GLY A 76 10.88 0.48 5.70
C GLY A 76 10.15 1.71 6.22
N HIS A 77 10.59 2.89 5.85
CA HIS A 77 9.96 4.13 6.28
C HIS A 77 8.72 4.51 5.45
N ILE A 78 8.54 3.86 4.28
CA ILE A 78 7.42 4.20 3.39
C ILE A 78 6.12 3.69 4.00
N PRO A 79 5.11 4.56 4.20
CA PRO A 79 3.81 4.10 4.74
C PRO A 79 3.13 3.14 3.76
N ILE A 80 2.56 2.08 4.30
CA ILE A 80 1.86 1.05 3.54
C ILE A 80 0.43 0.93 4.04
N LEU A 81 -0.52 1.06 3.11
CA LEU A 81 -1.93 0.84 3.36
C LEU A 81 -2.30 -0.52 2.76
N LEU A 82 -2.66 -1.49 3.60
CA LEU A 82 -3.07 -2.82 3.14
C LEU A 82 -4.56 -2.89 2.93
N LEU A 83 -4.97 -3.45 1.79
CA LEU A 83 -6.37 -3.72 1.50
C LEU A 83 -6.62 -5.20 1.75
N THR A 84 -7.43 -5.51 2.76
CA THR A 84 -7.67 -6.89 3.18
C THR A 84 -8.90 -7.48 2.49
N ALA A 85 -9.02 -8.82 2.50
CA ALA A 85 -10.16 -9.48 1.90
C ALA A 85 -11.42 -9.34 2.75
N VAL A 86 -12.58 -9.42 2.10
CA VAL A 86 -13.87 -9.44 2.80
C VAL A 86 -13.90 -10.63 3.75
N GLY A 87 -14.26 -10.38 5.01
CA GLY A 87 -14.35 -11.43 6.01
C GLY A 87 -13.03 -11.85 6.62
N GLU A 88 -11.92 -11.35 6.12
CA GLU A 88 -10.62 -11.63 6.71
C GLU A 88 -10.42 -10.75 7.94
N ALA A 89 -9.99 -11.36 9.03
CA ALA A 89 -9.72 -10.61 10.25
C ALA A 89 -8.49 -9.74 10.04
N ILE A 90 -8.61 -8.47 10.43
CA ILE A 90 -7.46 -7.57 10.43
C ILE A 90 -6.50 -8.08 11.50
N PRO A 91 -5.21 -8.28 11.16
CA PRO A 91 -4.26 -8.76 12.15
C PRO A 91 -4.19 -7.82 13.35
N THR A 92 -4.41 -8.36 14.54
CA THR A 92 -4.31 -7.57 15.77
C THR A 92 -2.87 -7.45 16.24
N SER A 93 -1.98 -8.26 15.66
CA SER A 93 -0.56 -8.14 15.91
C SER A 93 0.14 -8.04 14.57
N SER A 94 1.26 -7.35 14.54
CA SER A 94 2.05 -7.19 13.33
C SER A 94 2.91 -8.41 13.02
N TYR A 95 2.56 -9.57 13.57
CA TYR A 95 3.34 -10.79 13.44
C TYR A 95 2.48 -11.94 12.93
N THR A 96 2.94 -12.65 11.93
CA THR A 96 2.30 -13.88 11.47
C THR A 96 3.24 -15.05 11.73
N LYS A 97 2.72 -16.09 12.37
CA LYS A 97 3.51 -17.28 12.68
C LYS A 97 3.92 -18.02 11.41
N GLU A 98 3.05 -18.02 10.41
CA GLU A 98 3.31 -18.70 9.14
C GLU A 98 4.51 -18.13 8.42
N MET A 99 4.71 -16.83 8.50
CA MET A 99 5.82 -16.17 7.82
C MET A 99 7.03 -15.96 8.73
N GLY A 100 6.82 -16.07 10.04
CA GLY A 100 7.89 -15.79 10.99
C GLY A 100 8.39 -14.35 10.92
N MET A 101 7.55 -13.44 10.41
CA MET A 101 7.92 -12.05 10.20
C MET A 101 6.83 -11.13 10.68
N ARG A 102 7.22 -9.92 11.01
CA ARG A 102 6.26 -8.88 11.37
C ARG A 102 5.64 -8.28 10.12
N ILE A 103 4.34 -8.05 10.21
CA ILE A 103 3.63 -7.27 9.20
C ILE A 103 3.36 -5.92 9.85
N GLU A 104 4.09 -4.91 9.42
CA GLU A 104 4.00 -3.58 10.03
C GLU A 104 3.40 -2.58 9.07
N ALA A 105 2.21 -2.89 8.54
CA ALA A 105 1.47 -1.95 7.72
C ALA A 105 1.02 -0.77 8.58
N ASP A 106 0.93 0.37 7.97
CA ASP A 106 0.56 1.59 8.68
C ASP A 106 -0.94 1.73 8.81
N ASP A 107 -1.71 1.08 7.95
CA ASP A 107 -3.16 1.04 8.05
C ASP A 107 -3.71 -0.15 7.30
N TYR A 108 -4.96 -0.54 7.59
CA TYR A 108 -5.64 -1.67 6.99
C TYR A 108 -7.07 -1.24 6.64
N ILE A 109 -7.54 -1.58 5.43
CA ILE A 109 -8.93 -1.35 5.05
C ILE A 109 -9.48 -2.64 4.44
N PRO A 110 -10.57 -3.18 4.98
CA PRO A 110 -11.20 -4.36 4.36
C PRO A 110 -11.96 -3.98 3.08
N LYS A 111 -11.83 -4.82 2.06
CA LYS A 111 -12.64 -4.69 0.85
C LYS A 111 -14.04 -5.23 1.12
N PRO A 112 -15.07 -4.75 0.43
CA PRO A 112 -15.04 -3.73 -0.60
C PRO A 112 -14.86 -2.33 -0.01
N VAL A 113 -14.15 -1.47 -0.72
CA VAL A 113 -13.87 -0.12 -0.26
C VAL A 113 -14.05 0.85 -1.43
N GLU A 114 -14.65 1.98 -1.15
CA GLU A 114 -14.84 3.02 -2.16
C GLU A 114 -13.54 3.78 -2.41
N PRO A 115 -13.25 4.16 -3.66
CA PRO A 115 -12.03 4.92 -3.95
C PRO A 115 -11.87 6.19 -3.11
N LEU A 116 -12.97 6.86 -2.78
CA LEU A 116 -12.89 8.06 -1.96
C LEU A 116 -12.35 7.77 -0.56
N GLU A 117 -12.73 6.63 0.02
CA GLU A 117 -12.20 6.23 1.33
C GLU A 117 -10.70 5.97 1.25
N ILE A 118 -10.23 5.38 0.15
CA ILE A 118 -8.81 5.18 -0.09
C ILE A 118 -8.09 6.53 -0.07
N VAL A 119 -8.62 7.50 -0.80
CA VAL A 119 -8.03 8.85 -0.88
C VAL A 119 -7.91 9.48 0.50
N GLU A 120 -8.97 9.37 1.31
CA GLU A 120 -8.98 9.94 2.65
C GLU A 120 -7.90 9.31 3.55
N ARG A 121 -7.74 7.98 3.46
CA ARG A 121 -6.72 7.29 4.24
C ARG A 121 -5.31 7.64 3.77
N VAL A 122 -5.13 7.77 2.44
CA VAL A 122 -3.85 8.18 1.87
C VAL A 122 -3.46 9.56 2.40
N GLU A 123 -4.39 10.50 2.36
CA GLU A 123 -4.11 11.84 2.82
C GLU A 123 -3.76 11.87 4.32
N LYS A 124 -4.48 11.08 5.11
CA LYS A 124 -4.20 10.96 6.53
C LYS A 124 -2.82 10.38 6.79
N LEU A 125 -2.47 9.29 6.10
CA LEU A 125 -1.18 8.63 6.29
C LEU A 125 -0.01 9.54 5.88
N LEU A 126 -0.17 10.28 4.79
CA LEU A 126 0.87 11.20 4.35
C LEU A 126 1.07 12.35 5.33
N ARG A 127 -0.01 12.85 5.94
CA ARG A 127 0.11 13.89 6.97
C ARG A 127 0.86 13.38 8.19
N ILE A 128 0.56 12.15 8.64
CA ILE A 128 1.25 11.55 9.78
C ILE A 128 2.73 11.33 9.46
N SER A 129 3.02 10.81 8.27
CA SER A 129 4.39 10.55 7.85
C SER A 129 5.21 11.85 7.82
N MET A 130 4.63 12.92 7.28
CA MET A 130 5.30 14.22 7.22
C MET A 130 5.49 14.81 8.61
N GLY A 131 4.53 14.61 9.49
CA GLY A 131 4.61 15.11 10.86
C GLY A 131 5.64 14.41 11.72
N LYS A 132 6.11 13.24 11.31
CA LYS A 132 7.16 12.50 12.04
C LYS A 132 8.56 12.99 11.73
N ASN A 133 8.72 13.78 10.70
CA ASN A 133 10.02 14.32 10.34
C ASN A 133 10.27 15.60 11.14
N PRO A 134 11.32 15.61 11.92
CA PRO A 134 11.70 16.80 12.68
C PRO A 134 12.12 17.94 11.75
#